data_98836d8259edd66fca32fdd799752265
#
_entry.id   98836d8259edd66fca32fdd799752265
#
_cell.length_a   1.000
_cell.length_b   1.000
_cell.length_c   1.000
_cell.angle_alpha   90.00
_cell.angle_beta   90.00
_cell.angle_gamma   90.00
#
_symmetry.space_group_name_H-M   'P 1'
#
loop_
_entity.id
_entity.type
_entity.pdbx_description
1 polymer ?
#
loop_
_entity_poly.entity_id
_entity_poly.type
_entity_poly.pdbx_seq_one_letter_code
_entity_poly.pdbx_strand_id
1 'polypeptide(L)'
;YSENDEFTKKLSLLCNARVIWGGDQTINTLRKFQISERTLDITFADRYSFCVMNPEKVATLNDLELKNLVEKFYNDTYLVDQNACSSPHLIIWLGKRPKNFKERFWEKLYDVVKNKYNLTESASVEKYTDLCKYILSMNNIKNVKKFKNLIYKIKLKKIDKDNHNYRGKWGLFFEYDLKNLNEISHVINNKYQTLTYFGVNRSHLKNFLLKNNLKGID
;
A
#
# COMPACT_ATOMS: atom_id res chain seq x y z
N TYR A 1 11.19 -23.63 5.32
CA TYR A 1 10.31 -24.75 4.93
C TYR A 1 10.03 -24.77 3.41
N SER A 2 10.17 -23.64 2.71
CA SER A 2 9.96 -23.57 1.24
C SER A 2 11.00 -24.34 0.41
N GLU A 3 12.08 -24.81 1.02
CA GLU A 3 13.16 -25.53 0.35
C GLU A 3 13.01 -27.06 0.45
N ASN A 4 12.03 -27.56 1.22
CA ASN A 4 11.80 -29.00 1.38
C ASN A 4 10.36 -29.37 1.01
N ASP A 5 10.14 -29.66 -0.24
CA ASP A 5 8.84 -30.05 -0.80
C ASP A 5 8.29 -31.33 -0.18
N GLU A 6 9.12 -32.29 0.17
CA GLU A 6 8.67 -33.56 0.79
C GLU A 6 8.09 -33.34 2.17
N PHE A 7 8.73 -32.49 2.98
CA PHE A 7 8.23 -32.17 4.30
C PHE A 7 6.89 -31.42 4.21
N THR A 8 6.81 -30.45 3.30
CA THR A 8 5.57 -29.68 3.06
C THR A 8 4.43 -30.57 2.56
N LYS A 9 4.72 -31.55 1.70
CA LYS A 9 3.74 -32.57 1.24
C LYS A 9 3.22 -33.39 2.41
N LYS A 10 4.11 -33.94 3.24
CA LYS A 10 3.72 -34.74 4.42
C LYS A 10 2.85 -33.95 5.40
N LEU A 11 3.23 -32.73 5.73
CA LEU A 11 2.43 -31.85 6.59
C LEU A 11 1.05 -31.55 5.98
N SER A 12 0.99 -31.29 4.68
CA SER A 12 -0.27 -31.01 3.98
C SER A 12 -1.25 -32.19 4.03
N LEU A 13 -0.75 -33.45 4.00
CA LEU A 13 -1.57 -34.66 4.11
C LEU A 13 -2.05 -34.93 5.54
N LEU A 14 -1.28 -34.52 6.55
CA LEU A 14 -1.56 -34.81 7.96
C LEU A 14 -2.42 -33.75 8.66
N CYS A 15 -2.51 -32.55 8.10
CA CYS A 15 -3.22 -31.45 8.75
C CYS A 15 -4.74 -31.50 8.49
N ASN A 16 -5.53 -31.01 9.45
CA ASN A 16 -6.97 -30.83 9.30
C ASN A 16 -7.32 -29.47 8.69
N ALA A 17 -6.41 -28.51 8.78
CA ALA A 17 -6.53 -27.20 8.13
C ALA A 17 -5.14 -26.73 7.66
N ARG A 18 -5.05 -26.26 6.43
CA ARG A 18 -3.85 -25.66 5.87
C ARG A 18 -4.10 -24.17 5.63
N VAL A 19 -3.34 -23.34 6.33
CA VAL A 19 -3.37 -21.89 6.17
C VAL A 19 -2.14 -21.45 5.37
N ILE A 20 -2.36 -20.84 4.21
CA ILE A 20 -1.30 -20.35 3.34
C ILE A 20 -1.34 -18.82 3.35
N TRP A 21 -0.26 -18.22 3.81
CA TRP A 21 -0.06 -16.78 3.78
C TRP A 21 1.09 -16.44 2.84
N GLY A 22 0.82 -15.71 1.77
CA GLY A 22 1.86 -15.34 0.81
C GLY A 22 1.33 -14.79 -0.50
N GLY A 23 2.22 -14.49 -1.42
CA GLY A 23 1.86 -14.05 -2.76
C GLY A 23 1.19 -15.14 -3.60
N ASP A 24 0.54 -14.74 -4.68
CA ASP A 24 -0.19 -15.65 -5.58
C ASP A 24 0.66 -16.84 -6.03
N GLN A 25 1.95 -16.62 -6.32
CA GLN A 25 2.86 -17.69 -6.73
C GLN A 25 3.07 -18.73 -5.62
N THR A 26 3.28 -18.27 -4.39
CA THR A 26 3.43 -19.15 -3.23
C THR A 26 2.18 -19.98 -2.99
N ILE A 27 1.01 -19.34 -3.05
CA ILE A 27 -0.28 -20.01 -2.89
C ILE A 27 -0.47 -21.06 -3.98
N ASN A 28 -0.22 -20.71 -5.25
CA ASN A 28 -0.34 -21.63 -6.37
C ASN A 28 0.63 -22.82 -6.26
N THR A 29 1.84 -22.59 -5.75
CA THR A 29 2.82 -23.66 -5.54
C THR A 29 2.37 -24.61 -4.44
N LEU A 30 1.97 -24.08 -3.28
CA LEU A 30 1.55 -24.91 -2.15
C LEU A 30 0.22 -25.63 -2.40
N ARG A 31 -0.68 -25.06 -3.17
CA ARG A 31 -1.94 -25.72 -3.58
C ARG A 31 -1.75 -26.91 -4.49
N LYS A 32 -0.60 -27.07 -5.14
CA LYS A 32 -0.28 -28.29 -5.92
C LYS A 32 -0.05 -29.50 -5.04
N PHE A 33 0.28 -29.30 -3.75
CA PHE A 33 0.45 -30.41 -2.83
C PHE A 33 -0.91 -30.94 -2.40
N GLN A 34 -1.05 -32.26 -2.49
CA GLN A 34 -2.25 -32.97 -2.08
C GLN A 34 -2.56 -32.72 -0.59
N ILE A 35 -3.82 -32.60 -0.28
CA ILE A 35 -4.38 -32.54 1.08
C ILE A 35 -5.40 -33.67 1.24
N SER A 36 -5.74 -34.01 2.48
CA SER A 36 -6.86 -34.96 2.76
C SER A 36 -8.19 -34.33 2.35
N GLU A 37 -9.15 -35.14 1.97
CA GLU A 37 -10.48 -34.72 1.47
C GLU A 37 -11.27 -33.85 2.47
N ARG A 38 -10.95 -33.95 3.75
CA ARG A 38 -11.61 -33.21 4.84
C ARG A 38 -10.79 -31.99 5.29
N THR A 39 -9.61 -31.76 4.72
CA THR A 39 -8.74 -30.63 5.08
C THR A 39 -9.30 -29.33 4.52
N LEU A 40 -9.43 -28.33 5.39
CA LEU A 40 -9.72 -26.95 4.99
C LEU A 40 -8.47 -26.28 4.42
N ASP A 41 -8.56 -25.71 3.22
CA ASP A 41 -7.48 -24.93 2.60
C ASP A 41 -7.84 -23.44 2.60
N ILE A 42 -7.23 -22.69 3.52
CA ILE A 42 -7.48 -21.25 3.71
C ILE A 42 -6.28 -20.47 3.18
N THR A 43 -6.54 -19.52 2.28
CA THR A 43 -5.47 -18.70 1.68
C THR A 43 -5.63 -17.23 2.00
N PHE A 44 -4.53 -16.63 2.43
CA PHE A 44 -4.38 -15.17 2.57
C PHE A 44 -3.45 -14.67 1.48
N ALA A 45 -4.05 -14.34 0.35
CA ALA A 45 -3.33 -13.83 -0.82
C ALA A 45 -2.80 -12.42 -0.56
N ASP A 46 -1.82 -12.07 -1.37
CA ASP A 46 -1.24 -10.74 -1.43
C ASP A 46 -2.29 -9.67 -1.73
N ARG A 47 -2.29 -8.57 -0.97
CA ARG A 47 -3.25 -7.48 -1.07
C ARG A 47 -2.54 -6.14 -1.25
N TYR A 48 -3.23 -5.19 -1.85
CA TYR A 48 -2.76 -3.84 -2.07
C TYR A 48 -3.69 -2.83 -1.42
N SER A 49 -3.13 -1.86 -0.71
CA SER A 49 -3.91 -0.82 -0.04
C SER A 49 -3.48 0.57 -0.48
N PHE A 50 -4.41 1.50 -0.41
CA PHE A 50 -4.18 2.87 -0.86
C PHE A 50 -4.87 3.88 0.05
N CYS A 51 -4.40 5.12 0.00
CA CYS A 51 -4.95 6.22 0.77
C CYS A 51 -5.48 7.31 -0.15
N VAL A 52 -6.67 7.83 0.14
CA VAL A 52 -7.27 8.96 -0.59
C VAL A 52 -7.36 10.16 0.33
N MET A 53 -6.68 11.25 -0.02
CA MET A 53 -6.68 12.49 0.76
C MET A 53 -7.23 13.66 -0.06
N ASN A 54 -8.06 14.49 0.59
CA ASN A 54 -8.49 15.75 0.01
C ASN A 54 -7.44 16.85 0.28
N PRO A 55 -6.77 17.40 -0.74
CA PRO A 55 -5.73 18.40 -0.57
C PRO A 55 -6.21 19.70 0.11
N GLU A 56 -7.42 20.16 -0.19
CA GLU A 56 -7.98 21.37 0.40
C GLU A 56 -8.18 21.20 1.91
N LYS A 57 -8.69 20.03 2.33
CA LYS A 57 -8.87 19.73 3.75
C LYS A 57 -7.53 19.58 4.49
N VAL A 58 -6.52 18.99 3.85
CA VAL A 58 -5.16 18.94 4.44
C VAL A 58 -4.56 20.35 4.56
N ALA A 59 -4.79 21.21 3.58
CA ALA A 59 -4.26 22.58 3.60
C ALA A 59 -4.85 23.46 4.72
N THR A 60 -6.10 23.22 5.11
CA THR A 60 -6.80 24.01 6.16
C THR A 60 -6.48 23.57 7.58
N LEU A 61 -5.79 22.45 7.78
CA LEU A 61 -5.43 21.97 9.12
C LEU A 61 -4.46 22.92 9.82
N ASN A 62 -4.69 23.16 11.11
CA ASN A 62 -3.68 23.78 11.96
C ASN A 62 -2.55 22.77 12.26
N ASP A 63 -1.50 23.22 12.96
CA ASP A 63 -0.31 22.37 13.19
C ASP A 63 -0.57 21.15 14.06
N LEU A 64 -1.47 21.26 15.04
CA LEU A 64 -1.84 20.14 15.90
C LEU A 64 -2.69 19.10 15.15
N GLU A 65 -3.66 19.56 14.38
CA GLU A 65 -4.50 18.70 13.55
C GLU A 65 -3.67 17.98 12.48
N LEU A 66 -2.75 18.69 11.83
CA LEU A 66 -1.84 18.10 10.85
C LEU A 66 -0.92 17.07 11.51
N LYS A 67 -0.39 17.36 12.72
CA LYS A 67 0.40 16.40 13.48
C LYS A 67 -0.41 15.14 13.77
N ASN A 68 -1.66 15.27 14.23
CA ASN A 68 -2.54 14.13 14.49
C ASN A 68 -2.81 13.30 13.21
N LEU A 69 -3.01 13.97 12.06
CA LEU A 69 -3.20 13.28 10.79
C LEU A 69 -1.96 12.48 10.39
N VAL A 70 -0.77 13.08 10.46
CA VAL A 70 0.47 12.40 10.07
C VAL A 70 0.85 11.29 11.07
N GLU A 71 0.51 11.41 12.35
CA GLU A 71 0.69 10.33 13.32
C GLU A 71 -0.20 9.13 13.03
N LYS A 72 -1.45 9.33 12.63
CA LYS A 72 -2.32 8.25 12.16
C LYS A 72 -1.74 7.60 10.88
N PHE A 73 -1.28 8.40 9.94
CA PHE A 73 -0.65 7.89 8.72
C PHE A 73 0.66 7.15 9.02
N TYR A 74 1.45 7.60 10.00
CA TYR A 74 2.61 6.88 10.51
C TYR A 74 2.23 5.50 11.06
N ASN A 75 1.14 5.43 11.85
CA ASN A 75 0.66 4.17 12.40
C ASN A 75 0.21 3.19 11.30
N ASP A 76 -0.47 3.68 10.26
CA ASP A 76 -0.92 2.87 9.12
C ASP A 76 0.26 2.35 8.27
N THR A 77 1.44 2.94 8.41
CA THR A 77 2.58 2.66 7.52
C THR A 77 3.82 2.17 8.25
N TYR A 78 4.44 3.00 9.08
CA TYR A 78 5.78 2.76 9.64
C TYR A 78 5.82 1.74 10.78
N LEU A 79 4.73 1.57 11.56
CA LEU A 79 4.73 0.64 12.70
C LEU A 79 5.03 -0.81 12.30
N VAL A 80 4.76 -1.17 11.06
CA VAL A 80 4.97 -2.51 10.50
C VAL A 80 5.81 -2.45 9.21
N ASP A 81 6.73 -1.48 9.13
CA ASP A 81 7.65 -1.32 8.00
C ASP A 81 6.93 -1.18 6.64
N GLN A 82 5.68 -0.70 6.63
CA GLN A 82 4.78 -0.65 5.47
C GLN A 82 4.47 -2.03 4.87
N ASN A 83 4.63 -3.12 5.64
CA ASN A 83 4.44 -4.50 5.18
C ASN A 83 3.05 -5.08 5.51
N ALA A 84 2.21 -4.39 6.31
CA ALA A 84 0.85 -4.86 6.54
C ALA A 84 0.03 -4.83 5.24
N CYS A 85 -0.88 -5.77 5.09
CA CYS A 85 -1.81 -5.80 3.96
C CYS A 85 -2.70 -4.55 3.89
N SER A 86 -2.93 -3.87 5.03
CA SER A 86 -3.66 -2.60 5.14
C SER A 86 -2.80 -1.36 4.97
N SER A 87 -1.46 -1.49 4.92
CA SER A 87 -0.58 -0.32 4.76
C SER A 87 -0.69 0.27 3.36
N PRO A 88 -0.99 1.58 3.22
CA PRO A 88 -1.09 2.21 1.92
C PRO A 88 0.27 2.34 1.23
N HIS A 89 0.34 1.87 0.00
CA HIS A 89 1.48 2.06 -0.90
C HIS A 89 1.29 3.23 -1.86
N LEU A 90 0.03 3.51 -2.23
CA LEU A 90 -0.37 4.58 -3.14
C LEU A 90 -1.15 5.66 -2.38
N ILE A 91 -0.74 6.91 -2.51
CA ILE A 91 -1.44 8.06 -1.99
C ILE A 91 -2.08 8.81 -3.15
N ILE A 92 -3.41 8.92 -3.13
CA ILE A 92 -4.20 9.64 -4.12
C ILE A 92 -4.63 10.98 -3.53
N TRP A 93 -4.21 12.05 -4.18
CA TRP A 93 -4.62 13.40 -3.87
C TRP A 93 -5.84 13.77 -4.70
N LEU A 94 -7.04 13.74 -4.09
CA LEU A 94 -8.32 13.90 -4.76
C LEU A 94 -8.85 15.33 -4.65
N GLY A 95 -9.03 16.01 -5.77
CA GLY A 95 -9.64 17.32 -5.85
C GLY A 95 -8.66 18.44 -6.20
N LYS A 96 -9.03 19.70 -5.86
CA LYS A 96 -8.20 20.88 -6.09
C LYS A 96 -6.94 20.84 -5.21
N ARG A 97 -5.87 21.44 -5.69
CA ARG A 97 -4.54 21.35 -5.08
C ARG A 97 -4.03 22.73 -4.70
N PRO A 98 -4.25 23.17 -3.47
CA PRO A 98 -3.64 24.38 -2.94
C PRO A 98 -2.11 24.31 -3.03
N LYS A 99 -1.45 25.48 -3.10
CA LYS A 99 0.01 25.53 -3.11
C LYS A 99 0.57 24.95 -1.80
N ASN A 100 1.70 24.27 -1.90
CA ASN A 100 2.53 23.78 -0.79
C ASN A 100 1.87 22.80 0.21
N PHE A 101 0.63 22.35 0.00
CA PHE A 101 -0.03 21.42 0.96
C PHE A 101 0.69 20.08 1.07
N LYS A 102 1.23 19.57 -0.04
CA LYS A 102 1.97 18.31 -0.06
C LYS A 102 3.28 18.40 0.70
N GLU A 103 4.02 19.47 0.45
CA GLU A 103 5.27 19.73 1.13
C GLU A 103 5.05 19.78 2.64
N ARG A 104 4.08 20.55 3.10
CA ARG A 104 3.73 20.66 4.52
C ARG A 104 3.34 19.33 5.15
N PHE A 105 2.56 18.49 4.45
CA PHE A 105 2.21 17.14 4.93
C PHE A 105 3.45 16.24 5.05
N TRP A 106 4.28 16.20 4.01
CA TRP A 106 5.44 15.31 3.99
C TRP A 106 6.55 15.77 4.94
N GLU A 107 6.76 17.06 5.09
CA GLU A 107 7.69 17.63 6.08
C GLU A 107 7.25 17.27 7.50
N LYS A 108 5.95 17.44 7.80
CA LYS A 108 5.42 17.07 9.11
C LYS A 108 5.50 15.56 9.38
N LEU A 109 5.25 14.74 8.36
CA LEU A 109 5.45 13.29 8.46
C LEU A 109 6.93 12.97 8.67
N TYR A 110 7.82 13.64 7.96
CA TYR A 110 9.26 13.45 8.14
C TYR A 110 9.69 13.74 9.58
N ASP A 111 9.17 14.80 10.20
CA ASP A 111 9.47 15.12 11.60
C ASP A 111 9.02 14.00 12.56
N VAL A 112 7.83 13.44 12.33
CA VAL A 112 7.33 12.31 13.14
C VAL A 112 8.20 11.06 12.93
N VAL A 113 8.48 10.72 11.69
CA VAL A 113 9.28 9.52 11.31
C VAL A 113 10.69 9.63 11.86
N LYS A 114 11.33 10.79 11.72
CA LYS A 114 12.69 11.02 12.24
C LYS A 114 12.81 10.76 13.74
N ASN A 115 11.76 11.04 14.50
CA ASN A 115 11.78 10.90 15.96
C ASN A 115 11.32 9.53 16.46
N LYS A 116 10.55 8.79 15.67
CA LYS A 116 9.89 7.55 16.12
C LYS A 116 10.36 6.29 15.40
N TYR A 117 10.94 6.41 14.20
CA TYR A 117 11.25 5.26 13.35
C TYR A 117 12.75 5.03 13.22
N ASN A 118 13.17 3.82 13.52
CA ASN A 118 14.55 3.39 13.35
C ASN A 118 14.70 2.55 12.09
N LEU A 119 15.15 3.18 11.00
CA LEU A 119 15.43 2.50 9.73
C LEU A 119 16.78 1.79 9.82
N THR A 120 16.79 0.46 9.70
CA THR A 120 18.03 -0.32 9.68
C THR A 120 18.84 -0.07 8.40
N GLU A 121 20.14 -0.36 8.44
CA GLU A 121 21.02 -0.19 7.28
C GLU A 121 20.59 -1.09 6.11
N SER A 122 20.26 -2.35 6.39
CA SER A 122 19.77 -3.30 5.38
C SER A 122 18.47 -2.83 4.71
N ALA A 123 17.48 -2.41 5.51
CA ALA A 123 16.21 -1.87 4.99
C ALA A 123 16.44 -0.60 4.16
N SER A 124 17.43 0.21 4.54
CA SER A 124 17.83 1.40 3.80
C SER A 124 18.37 1.07 2.41
N VAL A 125 19.25 0.06 2.32
CA VAL A 125 19.80 -0.42 1.05
C VAL A 125 18.71 -1.05 0.18
N GLU A 126 17.87 -1.91 0.74
CA GLU A 126 16.76 -2.54 0.00
C GLU A 126 15.80 -1.49 -0.55
N LYS A 127 15.37 -0.51 0.25
CA LYS A 127 14.50 0.59 -0.19
C LYS A 127 15.10 1.38 -1.34
N TYR A 128 16.40 1.67 -1.27
CA TYR A 128 17.09 2.38 -2.35
C TYR A 128 17.19 1.53 -3.62
N THR A 129 17.47 0.24 -3.48
CA THR A 129 17.48 -0.72 -4.57
C THR A 129 16.12 -0.81 -5.26
N ASP A 130 15.03 -0.88 -4.47
CA ASP A 130 13.67 -0.90 -5.01
C ASP A 130 13.34 0.41 -5.74
N LEU A 131 13.74 1.56 -5.18
CA LEU A 131 13.60 2.84 -5.89
C LEU A 131 14.30 2.81 -7.24
N CYS A 132 15.54 2.31 -7.32
CA CYS A 132 16.29 2.20 -8.57
C CYS A 132 15.60 1.25 -9.56
N LYS A 133 15.12 0.10 -9.10
CA LYS A 133 14.34 -0.84 -9.94
C LYS A 133 13.11 -0.17 -10.52
N TYR A 134 12.33 0.57 -9.72
CA TYR A 134 11.16 1.30 -10.21
C TYR A 134 11.51 2.38 -11.23
N ILE A 135 12.57 3.16 -10.98
CA ILE A 135 13.01 4.20 -11.93
C ILE A 135 13.40 3.59 -13.28
N LEU A 136 14.03 2.42 -13.29
CA LEU A 136 14.48 1.75 -14.50
C LEU A 136 13.35 1.02 -15.23
N SER A 137 12.37 0.48 -14.51
CA SER A 137 11.31 -0.36 -15.11
C SER A 137 10.01 0.38 -15.45
N MET A 138 9.76 1.55 -14.83
CA MET A 138 8.49 2.26 -14.98
C MET A 138 8.59 3.44 -15.94
N ASN A 139 7.72 3.47 -16.94
CA ASN A 139 7.64 4.58 -17.92
C ASN A 139 6.71 5.73 -17.49
N ASN A 140 5.98 5.54 -16.39
CA ASN A 140 4.95 6.48 -15.93
C ASN A 140 5.37 7.34 -14.73
N ILE A 141 6.64 7.39 -14.40
CA ILE A 141 7.17 8.25 -13.34
C ILE A 141 7.22 9.70 -13.83
N LYS A 142 6.64 10.60 -13.03
CA LYS A 142 6.71 12.05 -13.27
C LYS A 142 7.93 12.68 -12.58
N ASN A 143 8.13 12.39 -11.32
CA ASN A 143 9.30 12.80 -10.55
C ASN A 143 9.47 11.89 -9.32
N VAL A 144 10.65 12.00 -8.70
CA VAL A 144 10.99 11.37 -7.42
C VAL A 144 11.45 12.46 -6.46
N LYS A 145 10.95 12.43 -5.23
CA LYS A 145 11.42 13.29 -4.13
C LYS A 145 11.81 12.43 -2.93
N LYS A 146 12.82 12.86 -2.20
CA LYS A 146 13.30 12.18 -0.98
C LYS A 146 13.39 13.17 0.18
N PHE A 147 12.98 12.73 1.37
CA PHE A 147 13.26 13.39 2.63
C PHE A 147 14.32 12.56 3.35
N LYS A 148 15.57 12.88 3.07
CA LYS A 148 16.75 12.07 3.42
C LYS A 148 16.51 10.60 3.05
N ASN A 149 16.80 9.69 3.97
CA ASN A 149 16.60 8.26 3.75
C ASN A 149 15.30 7.71 4.36
N LEU A 150 14.48 8.56 4.97
CA LEU A 150 13.28 8.13 5.68
C LEU A 150 12.05 8.07 4.81
N ILE A 151 11.90 9.00 3.86
CA ILE A 151 10.73 9.05 2.96
C ILE A 151 11.20 9.16 1.52
N TYR A 152 10.76 8.24 0.67
CA TYR A 152 10.88 8.31 -0.79
C TYR A 152 9.50 8.41 -1.41
N LYS A 153 9.31 9.33 -2.35
CA LYS A 153 8.04 9.53 -3.05
C LYS A 153 8.25 9.46 -4.55
N ILE A 154 7.51 8.57 -5.19
CA ILE A 154 7.45 8.43 -6.64
C ILE A 154 6.12 9.01 -7.11
N LYS A 155 6.14 10.15 -7.79
CA LYS A 155 4.95 10.72 -8.39
C LYS A 155 4.69 10.11 -9.75
N LEU A 156 3.49 9.56 -9.95
CA LEU A 156 3.07 8.96 -11.20
C LEU A 156 2.46 9.99 -12.15
N LYS A 157 2.62 9.77 -13.47
CA LYS A 157 1.94 10.51 -14.54
C LYS A 157 0.54 9.95 -14.79
N LYS A 158 0.39 8.62 -14.65
CA LYS A 158 -0.85 7.87 -14.80
C LYS A 158 -0.84 6.65 -13.88
N ILE A 159 -2.02 6.11 -13.57
CA ILE A 159 -2.20 4.84 -12.88
C ILE A 159 -2.65 3.81 -13.91
N ASP A 160 -2.02 2.65 -13.92
CA ASP A 160 -2.33 1.53 -14.80
C ASP A 160 -2.93 0.36 -14.00
N LYS A 161 -3.52 -0.63 -14.72
CA LYS A 161 -4.12 -1.82 -14.10
C LYS A 161 -3.14 -2.62 -13.24
N ASP A 162 -1.86 -2.57 -13.56
CA ASP A 162 -0.79 -3.28 -12.86
C ASP A 162 -0.18 -2.48 -11.71
N ASN A 163 -0.79 -1.34 -11.35
CA ASN A 163 -0.27 -0.46 -10.29
C ASN A 163 -0.15 -1.18 -8.93
N HIS A 164 -0.96 -2.20 -8.67
CA HIS A 164 -0.88 -3.02 -7.45
C HIS A 164 0.42 -3.84 -7.33
N ASN A 165 1.23 -3.92 -8.39
CA ASN A 165 2.57 -4.53 -8.36
C ASN A 165 3.63 -3.57 -7.79
N TYR A 166 3.33 -2.26 -7.75
CA TYR A 166 4.27 -1.25 -7.25
C TYR A 166 4.07 -1.05 -5.75
N ARG A 167 4.93 -1.70 -4.96
CA ARG A 167 4.87 -1.69 -3.50
C ARG A 167 6.03 -0.95 -2.92
N GLY A 168 5.75 -0.10 -1.96
CA GLY A 168 6.76 0.51 -1.13
C GLY A 168 6.96 -0.26 0.16
N LYS A 169 8.16 -0.12 0.74
CA LYS A 169 8.51 -0.55 2.08
C LYS A 169 9.29 0.56 2.75
N TRP A 170 9.27 0.58 4.08
CA TRP A 170 10.09 1.49 4.88
C TRP A 170 9.98 2.97 4.50
N GLY A 171 8.78 3.40 4.07
CA GLY A 171 8.53 4.79 3.69
C GLY A 171 8.83 5.11 2.22
N LEU A 172 8.69 4.14 1.32
CA LEU A 172 8.63 4.39 -0.12
C LEU A 172 7.16 4.44 -0.55
N PHE A 173 6.71 5.56 -1.09
CA PHE A 173 5.33 5.82 -1.45
C PHE A 173 5.19 6.19 -2.92
N PHE A 174 4.08 5.75 -3.52
CA PHE A 174 3.63 6.23 -4.83
C PHE A 174 2.58 7.31 -4.62
N GLU A 175 2.63 8.37 -5.41
CA GLU A 175 1.65 9.47 -5.37
C GLU A 175 0.98 9.66 -6.73
N TYR A 176 -0.32 9.93 -6.70
CA TYR A 176 -1.05 10.33 -7.89
C TYR A 176 -2.05 11.46 -7.58
N ASP A 177 -2.22 12.38 -8.53
CA ASP A 177 -3.19 13.45 -8.41
C ASP A 177 -4.43 13.12 -9.24
N LEU A 178 -5.61 13.16 -8.62
CA LEU A 178 -6.87 12.78 -9.21
C LEU A 178 -7.88 13.91 -9.12
N LYS A 179 -8.69 14.10 -10.15
CA LYS A 179 -9.80 15.06 -10.11
C LYS A 179 -11.09 14.38 -9.64
N ASN A 180 -11.34 13.16 -10.08
CA ASN A 180 -12.53 12.39 -9.77
C ASN A 180 -12.18 10.91 -9.54
N LEU A 181 -12.77 10.29 -8.51
CA LEU A 181 -12.54 8.88 -8.18
C LEU A 181 -12.90 7.91 -9.32
N ASN A 182 -13.87 8.25 -10.16
CA ASN A 182 -14.24 7.39 -11.28
C ASN A 182 -13.10 7.15 -12.28
N GLU A 183 -12.10 8.05 -12.31
CA GLU A 183 -10.94 7.89 -13.20
C GLU A 183 -10.07 6.67 -12.84
N ILE A 184 -10.16 6.14 -11.61
CA ILE A 184 -9.40 4.97 -11.16
C ILE A 184 -10.23 3.70 -11.02
N SER A 185 -11.53 3.72 -11.30
CA SER A 185 -12.39 2.55 -11.13
C SER A 185 -11.91 1.34 -11.95
N HIS A 186 -11.35 1.59 -13.14
CA HIS A 186 -10.83 0.56 -14.03
C HIS A 186 -9.47 -0.04 -13.58
N VAL A 187 -8.81 0.59 -12.61
CA VAL A 187 -7.53 0.13 -12.05
C VAL A 187 -7.73 -0.76 -10.84
N ILE A 188 -8.78 -0.47 -10.06
CA ILE A 188 -9.08 -1.20 -8.83
C ILE A 188 -9.63 -2.58 -9.18
N ASN A 189 -9.00 -3.62 -8.65
CA ASN A 189 -9.36 -5.02 -8.86
C ASN A 189 -9.40 -5.77 -7.52
N ASN A 190 -9.59 -7.09 -7.57
CA ASN A 190 -9.70 -7.96 -6.38
C ASN A 190 -8.44 -8.03 -5.49
N LYS A 191 -7.32 -7.45 -5.91
CA LYS A 191 -6.12 -7.31 -5.08
C LYS A 191 -6.16 -6.11 -4.15
N TYR A 192 -7.01 -5.12 -4.44
CA TYR A 192 -7.18 -3.98 -3.56
C TYR A 192 -8.03 -4.38 -2.34
N GLN A 193 -7.50 -4.11 -1.13
CA GLN A 193 -8.14 -4.50 0.13
C GLN A 193 -8.61 -3.30 0.94
N THR A 194 -7.72 -2.40 1.29
CA THR A 194 -8.03 -1.33 2.25
C THR A 194 -7.90 0.04 1.58
N LEU A 195 -8.93 0.87 1.77
CA LEU A 195 -8.93 2.27 1.39
C LEU A 195 -8.99 3.12 2.66
N THR A 196 -7.85 3.70 3.04
CA THR A 196 -7.83 4.74 4.07
C THR A 196 -8.11 6.10 3.46
N TYR A 197 -8.71 7.03 4.20
CA TYR A 197 -9.05 8.32 3.63
C TYR A 197 -9.02 9.45 4.65
N PHE A 198 -8.80 10.67 4.13
CA PHE A 198 -8.92 11.90 4.92
C PHE A 198 -9.57 13.03 4.11
N GLY A 199 -10.53 13.73 4.74
CA GLY A 199 -11.20 14.89 4.15
C GLY A 199 -12.10 14.58 2.97
N VAL A 200 -12.42 13.31 2.72
CA VAL A 200 -13.33 12.83 1.68
C VAL A 200 -14.62 12.34 2.35
N ASN A 201 -15.75 12.64 1.74
CA ASN A 201 -17.04 12.21 2.28
C ASN A 201 -17.20 10.69 2.15
N ARG A 202 -17.51 10.02 3.28
CA ARG A 202 -17.69 8.57 3.34
C ARG A 202 -18.78 8.07 2.40
N SER A 203 -19.88 8.80 2.27
CA SER A 203 -20.97 8.43 1.35
C SER A 203 -20.52 8.47 -0.11
N HIS A 204 -19.67 9.42 -0.49
CA HIS A 204 -19.10 9.48 -1.84
C HIS A 204 -18.19 8.27 -2.11
N LEU A 205 -17.34 7.86 -1.15
CA LEU A 205 -16.50 6.67 -1.28
C LEU A 205 -17.35 5.40 -1.38
N LYS A 206 -18.36 5.26 -0.51
CA LYS A 206 -19.29 4.11 -0.55
C LYS A 206 -20.02 4.03 -1.89
N ASN A 207 -20.56 5.15 -2.37
CA ASN A 207 -21.24 5.21 -3.66
C ASN A 207 -20.30 4.87 -4.84
N PHE A 208 -19.04 5.33 -4.78
CA PHE A 208 -18.02 4.97 -5.76
C PHE A 208 -17.77 3.47 -5.79
N LEU A 209 -17.58 2.82 -4.63
CA LEU A 209 -17.37 1.38 -4.53
C LEU A 209 -18.57 0.59 -5.05
N LEU A 210 -19.78 0.95 -4.63
CA LEU A 210 -21.01 0.27 -5.04
C LEU A 210 -21.29 0.43 -6.53
N LYS A 211 -21.20 1.66 -7.06
CA LYS A 211 -21.45 1.97 -8.47
C LYS A 211 -20.51 1.23 -9.43
N ASN A 212 -19.28 1.02 -9.01
CA ASN A 212 -18.27 0.35 -9.82
C ASN A 212 -18.13 -1.15 -9.49
N ASN A 213 -19.03 -1.70 -8.65
CA ASN A 213 -19.02 -3.09 -8.22
C ASN A 213 -17.68 -3.55 -7.63
N LEU A 214 -17.02 -2.65 -6.90
CA LEU A 214 -15.74 -2.91 -6.26
C LEU A 214 -15.98 -3.60 -4.90
N LYS A 215 -15.91 -4.93 -4.89
CA LYS A 215 -16.15 -5.76 -3.71
C LYS A 215 -14.83 -6.05 -2.97
N GLY A 216 -14.92 -6.22 -1.65
CA GLY A 216 -13.79 -6.63 -0.82
C GLY A 216 -12.79 -5.52 -0.46
N ILE A 217 -13.22 -4.24 -0.57
CA ILE A 217 -12.45 -3.09 -0.07
C ILE A 217 -13.08 -2.61 1.24
N ASP A 218 -12.28 -2.61 2.30
CA ASP A 218 -12.61 -2.12 3.64
C ASP A 218 -12.24 -0.65 3.83
#